data_323e3919b9e9878de81f00cf4c6367da
#
_entry.id   323e3919b9e9878de81f00cf4c6367da
#
_cell.length_a   1.000
_cell.length_b   1.000
_cell.length_c   1.000
_cell.angle_alpha   90.00
_cell.angle_beta   90.00
_cell.angle_gamma   90.00
#
_symmetry.space_group_name_H-M   'P 1'
#
loop_
_entity.id
_entity.type
_entity.pdbx_description
1 polymer ?
#
loop_
_entity_poly.entity_id
_entity_poly.type
_entity_poly.pdbx_seq_one_letter_code
_entity_poly.pdbx_strand_id
1 'polypeptide(L)'
;MELVTGYGGKAHITPENWADLNRGFSGADSYVMGTGRKFEAELISNNLLKIHDGCGIMQGRQVVIPKGRSDEVAIENGTQGMKRIDLIVERYTKNPDTKIETTETVIIKGTPGVNPAVPLHTEGDIRSGDMKADWPLYEVELSGLNIVAVKPLFKVLLDMSTINKDLSELQLYHDKKTLTPTDLGLNTGIWKVIANNSYKIGNAIHLNMEIYTTSIIVANNVYNNAFTIPSQYRPLIDTAVNVTASDGAYKNPVACTSLAKANGN
;
A
#
# COMPACT_ATOMS: atom_id res chain seq x y z
N MET A 1 -36.49 7.08 -11.21
CA MET A 1 -35.58 7.49 -10.11
C MET A 1 -36.39 7.48 -8.83
N GLU A 2 -35.90 6.84 -7.79
CA GLU A 2 -36.58 6.68 -6.49
C GLU A 2 -35.75 7.32 -5.38
N LEU A 3 -36.40 7.97 -4.41
CA LEU A 3 -35.77 8.53 -3.23
C LEU A 3 -35.71 7.45 -2.14
N VAL A 4 -34.54 6.79 -1.98
CA VAL A 4 -34.38 5.63 -1.08
C VAL A 4 -34.27 6.03 0.39
N THR A 5 -33.58 7.12 0.71
CA THR A 5 -33.30 7.53 2.11
C THR A 5 -34.27 8.56 2.68
N GLY A 6 -35.30 8.98 1.91
CA GLY A 6 -36.33 9.89 2.37
C GLY A 6 -37.37 9.21 3.29
N TYR A 7 -38.22 10.01 3.96
CA TYR A 7 -39.32 9.49 4.76
C TYR A 7 -40.46 8.99 3.84
N GLY A 8 -40.64 7.68 3.78
CA GLY A 8 -41.64 7.04 2.90
C GLY A 8 -42.93 6.61 3.60
N GLY A 9 -43.12 6.92 4.89
CA GLY A 9 -44.29 6.52 5.68
C GLY A 9 -44.36 5.02 6.03
N LYS A 10 -43.45 4.20 5.46
CA LYS A 10 -43.30 2.78 5.72
C LYS A 10 -41.85 2.35 5.46
N ALA A 11 -41.46 1.16 5.95
CA ALA A 11 -40.15 0.60 5.63
C ALA A 11 -40.02 0.38 4.10
N HIS A 12 -39.00 0.96 3.50
CA HIS A 12 -38.78 0.94 2.05
C HIS A 12 -37.31 0.77 1.65
N ILE A 13 -36.37 0.81 2.61
CA ILE A 13 -34.95 0.54 2.36
C ILE A 13 -34.74 -0.96 2.34
N THR A 14 -34.22 -1.46 1.23
CA THR A 14 -33.95 -2.90 1.06
C THR A 14 -32.49 -3.25 1.36
N PRO A 15 -32.18 -4.53 1.60
CA PRO A 15 -30.78 -4.99 1.69
C PRO A 15 -29.96 -4.65 0.46
N GLU A 16 -30.56 -4.66 -0.73
CA GLU A 16 -29.90 -4.28 -1.99
C GLU A 16 -29.53 -2.80 -2.01
N ASN A 17 -30.41 -1.91 -1.50
CA ASN A 17 -30.12 -0.48 -1.41
C ASN A 17 -28.88 -0.23 -0.53
N TRP A 18 -28.78 -0.92 0.62
CA TRP A 18 -27.60 -0.85 1.50
C TRP A 18 -26.36 -1.43 0.84
N ALA A 19 -26.48 -2.57 0.18
CA ALA A 19 -25.37 -3.18 -0.53
C ALA A 19 -24.82 -2.28 -1.64
N ASP A 20 -25.71 -1.67 -2.43
CA ASP A 20 -25.30 -0.75 -3.50
C ASP A 20 -24.64 0.53 -2.95
N LEU A 21 -25.13 1.04 -1.81
CA LEU A 21 -24.50 2.17 -1.13
C LEU A 21 -23.09 1.82 -0.66
N ASN A 22 -22.93 0.67 0.00
CA ASN A 22 -21.61 0.18 0.44
C ASN A 22 -20.67 -0.02 -0.76
N ARG A 23 -21.14 -0.62 -1.85
CA ARG A 23 -20.36 -0.78 -3.09
C ARG A 23 -19.95 0.56 -3.70
N GLY A 24 -20.79 1.57 -3.59
CA GLY A 24 -20.49 2.93 -4.04
C GLY A 24 -19.29 3.55 -3.31
N PHE A 25 -19.09 3.21 -2.04
CA PHE A 25 -17.95 3.68 -1.23
C PHE A 25 -16.74 2.76 -1.29
N SER A 26 -16.93 1.45 -1.22
CA SER A 26 -15.83 0.48 -1.09
C SER A 26 -15.41 -0.18 -2.41
N GLY A 27 -16.22 -0.08 -3.45
CA GLY A 27 -16.06 -0.86 -4.67
C GLY A 27 -16.81 -2.19 -4.64
N ALA A 28 -16.65 -2.99 -5.70
CA ALA A 28 -17.38 -4.24 -5.90
C ALA A 28 -16.83 -5.44 -5.13
N ASP A 29 -15.56 -5.37 -4.73
CA ASP A 29 -14.85 -6.46 -4.05
C ASP A 29 -15.31 -6.63 -2.59
N SER A 30 -14.69 -7.60 -1.92
CA SER A 30 -14.87 -7.84 -0.48
C SER A 30 -13.67 -7.31 0.31
N TYR A 31 -13.94 -6.65 1.43
CA TYR A 31 -12.93 -5.98 2.25
C TYR A 31 -13.20 -6.14 3.74
N VAL A 32 -12.13 -6.25 4.53
CA VAL A 32 -12.20 -6.05 5.98
C VAL A 32 -12.05 -4.57 6.28
N MET A 33 -12.93 -4.05 7.15
CA MET A 33 -12.90 -2.64 7.58
C MET A 33 -11.83 -2.42 8.63
N GLY A 34 -11.36 -1.18 8.77
CA GLY A 34 -10.36 -0.77 9.77
C GLY A 34 -10.86 -0.76 11.23
N THR A 35 -11.89 -1.53 11.58
CA THR A 35 -12.56 -1.54 12.89
C THR A 35 -12.34 -2.84 13.65
N GLY A 36 -12.39 -2.79 14.99
CA GLY A 36 -12.14 -3.94 15.85
C GLY A 36 -10.74 -4.50 15.67
N ARG A 37 -10.57 -5.79 15.87
CA ARG A 37 -9.34 -6.53 15.58
C ARG A 37 -9.22 -6.98 14.12
N LYS A 38 -10.08 -6.46 13.23
CA LYS A 38 -10.00 -6.66 11.76
C LYS A 38 -10.00 -8.15 11.38
N PHE A 39 -10.81 -8.96 12.07
CA PHE A 39 -10.85 -10.41 11.91
C PHE A 39 -9.51 -11.12 12.15
N GLU A 40 -8.62 -10.54 12.97
CA GLU A 40 -7.33 -11.16 13.28
C GLU A 40 -7.51 -12.61 13.73
N ALA A 41 -6.72 -13.54 13.16
CA ALA A 41 -6.71 -14.93 13.53
C ALA A 41 -5.64 -15.22 14.59
N GLU A 42 -6.04 -15.94 15.64
CA GLU A 42 -5.17 -16.40 16.72
C GLU A 42 -5.19 -17.93 16.76
N LEU A 43 -4.02 -18.56 16.70
CA LEU A 43 -3.89 -20.00 16.83
C LEU A 43 -3.93 -20.38 18.32
N ILE A 44 -5.04 -21.01 18.77
CA ILE A 44 -5.23 -21.41 20.16
C ILE A 44 -4.61 -22.78 20.43
N SER A 45 -4.70 -23.68 19.47
CA SER A 45 -4.12 -25.02 19.54
C SER A 45 -3.79 -25.53 18.14
N ASN A 46 -3.21 -26.74 18.03
CA ASN A 46 -2.85 -27.36 16.75
C ASN A 46 -4.03 -27.55 15.77
N ASN A 47 -5.27 -27.37 16.25
CA ASN A 47 -6.47 -27.60 15.46
C ASN A 47 -7.59 -26.60 15.75
N LEU A 48 -7.30 -25.51 16.47
CA LEU A 48 -8.29 -24.50 16.82
C LEU A 48 -7.75 -23.11 16.53
N LEU A 49 -8.41 -22.40 15.63
CA LEU A 49 -8.23 -20.99 15.38
C LEU A 49 -9.35 -20.18 16.02
N LYS A 50 -9.04 -18.97 16.44
CA LYS A 50 -10.00 -17.98 16.89
C LYS A 50 -9.90 -16.76 15.99
N ILE A 51 -11.00 -16.37 15.36
CA ILE A 51 -11.11 -15.14 14.57
C ILE A 51 -11.77 -14.09 15.45
N HIS A 52 -11.04 -12.99 15.69
CA HIS A 52 -11.46 -11.93 16.59
C HIS A 52 -12.44 -10.95 15.92
N ASP A 53 -13.01 -10.09 16.74
CA ASP A 53 -13.99 -9.10 16.33
C ASP A 53 -13.50 -8.21 15.16
N GLY A 54 -14.45 -7.85 14.33
CA GLY A 54 -14.21 -7.02 13.17
C GLY A 54 -15.48 -6.78 12.36
N CYS A 55 -15.34 -6.00 11.34
CA CYS A 55 -16.39 -5.73 10.37
C CYS A 55 -15.82 -5.90 8.96
N GLY A 56 -16.58 -6.52 8.08
CA GLY A 56 -16.25 -6.67 6.67
C GLY A 56 -17.41 -6.28 5.77
N ILE A 57 -17.09 -6.03 4.53
CA ILE A 57 -18.05 -5.84 3.44
C ILE A 57 -17.79 -6.93 2.42
N MET A 58 -18.74 -7.86 2.28
CA MET A 58 -18.71 -8.91 1.28
C MET A 58 -19.58 -8.52 0.12
N GLN A 59 -18.98 -8.05 -0.98
CA GLN A 59 -19.67 -7.58 -2.19
C GLN A 59 -20.85 -6.63 -1.87
N GLY A 60 -20.65 -5.71 -0.91
CA GLY A 60 -21.66 -4.77 -0.44
C GLY A 60 -22.45 -5.22 0.79
N ARG A 61 -22.56 -6.52 1.09
CA ARG A 61 -23.19 -7.03 2.31
C ARG A 61 -22.25 -6.88 3.50
N GLN A 62 -22.74 -6.31 4.60
CA GLN A 62 -21.96 -6.17 5.83
C GLN A 62 -21.96 -7.49 6.60
N VAL A 63 -20.78 -7.96 7.01
CA VAL A 63 -20.56 -9.08 7.92
C VAL A 63 -19.80 -8.61 9.16
N VAL A 64 -20.14 -9.14 10.33
CA VAL A 64 -19.62 -8.62 11.59
C VAL A 64 -19.42 -9.75 12.60
N ILE A 65 -18.24 -9.79 13.21
CA ILE A 65 -18.05 -10.41 14.53
C ILE A 65 -18.14 -9.28 15.55
N PRO A 66 -19.13 -9.29 16.47
CA PRO A 66 -19.36 -8.17 17.39
C PRO A 66 -18.17 -7.90 18.30
N LYS A 67 -18.00 -6.64 18.70
CA LYS A 67 -16.90 -6.19 19.58
C LYS A 67 -16.79 -7.07 20.83
N GLY A 68 -15.57 -7.54 21.07
CA GLY A 68 -15.24 -8.40 22.21
C GLY A 68 -15.71 -9.84 22.08
N ARG A 69 -16.27 -10.23 20.93
CA ARG A 69 -16.57 -11.62 20.58
C ARG A 69 -15.53 -12.17 19.61
N SER A 70 -15.60 -13.45 19.39
CA SER A 70 -14.76 -14.17 18.43
C SER A 70 -15.47 -15.43 17.98
N ASP A 71 -15.15 -15.86 16.77
CA ASP A 71 -15.61 -17.12 16.24
C ASP A 71 -14.49 -18.17 16.33
N GLU A 72 -14.84 -19.37 16.77
CA GLU A 72 -13.90 -20.48 16.87
C GLU A 72 -14.02 -21.37 15.64
N VAL A 73 -12.88 -21.63 15.01
CA VAL A 73 -12.77 -22.42 13.77
C VAL A 73 -11.93 -23.65 14.05
N ALA A 74 -12.56 -24.80 14.12
CA ALA A 74 -11.89 -26.09 14.37
C ALA A 74 -11.36 -26.67 13.06
N ILE A 75 -10.04 -26.77 12.93
CA ILE A 75 -9.34 -27.35 11.77
C ILE A 75 -9.09 -28.84 12.07
N GLU A 76 -9.48 -29.72 11.17
CA GLU A 76 -9.13 -31.14 11.30
C GLU A 76 -7.61 -31.34 11.25
N ASN A 77 -7.08 -32.17 12.10
CA ASN A 77 -5.65 -32.52 12.10
C ASN A 77 -5.20 -33.00 10.72
N GLY A 78 -3.97 -32.69 10.37
CA GLY A 78 -3.37 -33.13 9.13
C GLY A 78 -3.01 -34.63 9.14
N THR A 79 -2.31 -35.09 8.13
CA THR A 79 -1.85 -36.46 7.95
C THR A 79 -0.35 -36.51 8.15
N GLN A 80 0.14 -37.44 8.97
CA GLN A 80 1.56 -37.59 9.24
C GLN A 80 2.34 -37.82 7.94
N GLY A 81 3.45 -37.07 7.75
CA GLY A 81 4.30 -37.14 6.57
C GLY A 81 3.75 -36.44 5.33
N MET A 82 2.58 -35.82 5.41
CA MET A 82 1.97 -35.05 4.32
C MET A 82 1.74 -33.60 4.70
N LYS A 83 1.56 -32.76 3.70
CA LYS A 83 1.12 -31.38 3.84
C LYS A 83 -0.32 -31.24 3.36
N ARG A 84 -1.04 -30.24 3.84
CA ARG A 84 -2.37 -29.88 3.38
C ARG A 84 -2.55 -28.36 3.49
N ILE A 85 -3.33 -27.80 2.60
CA ILE A 85 -3.77 -26.41 2.66
C ILE A 85 -5.28 -26.42 2.77
N ASP A 86 -5.82 -25.85 3.85
CA ASP A 86 -7.25 -25.64 4.04
C ASP A 86 -7.57 -24.15 3.80
N LEU A 87 -8.77 -23.86 3.33
CA LEU A 87 -9.23 -22.51 3.09
C LEU A 87 -10.39 -22.20 4.03
N ILE A 88 -10.26 -21.13 4.82
CA ILE A 88 -11.36 -20.60 5.62
C ILE A 88 -12.02 -19.50 4.78
N VAL A 89 -13.32 -19.63 4.57
CA VAL A 89 -14.11 -18.68 3.79
C VAL A 89 -15.32 -18.22 4.61
N GLU A 90 -15.73 -16.97 4.41
CA GLU A 90 -17.07 -16.52 4.78
C GLU A 90 -17.99 -16.82 3.61
N ARG A 91 -18.96 -17.69 3.82
CA ARG A 91 -19.86 -18.20 2.80
C ARG A 91 -21.20 -17.49 2.86
N TYR A 92 -21.52 -16.74 1.83
CA TYR A 92 -22.86 -16.21 1.61
C TYR A 92 -23.74 -17.29 0.97
N THR A 93 -24.98 -17.41 1.48
CA THR A 93 -26.04 -18.22 0.86
C THR A 93 -27.36 -17.47 0.87
N LYS A 94 -28.14 -17.68 -0.20
CA LYS A 94 -29.51 -17.16 -0.33
C LYS A 94 -30.45 -18.32 -0.62
N ASN A 95 -31.45 -18.49 0.25
CA ASN A 95 -32.46 -19.50 0.04
C ASN A 95 -33.35 -19.11 -1.16
N PRO A 96 -33.53 -19.96 -2.18
CA PRO A 96 -34.30 -19.63 -3.38
C PRO A 96 -35.81 -19.42 -3.10
N ASP A 97 -36.35 -20.05 -2.09
CA ASP A 97 -37.79 -20.02 -1.79
C ASP A 97 -38.10 -18.84 -0.83
N THR A 98 -37.42 -18.78 0.31
CA THR A 98 -37.66 -17.77 1.35
C THR A 98 -36.97 -16.45 1.10
N LYS A 99 -36.00 -16.40 0.18
CA LYS A 99 -35.13 -15.23 -0.11
C LYS A 99 -34.28 -14.79 1.09
N ILE A 100 -34.22 -15.60 2.15
CA ILE A 100 -33.39 -15.30 3.33
C ILE A 100 -31.93 -15.45 2.94
N GLU A 101 -31.16 -14.42 3.27
CA GLU A 101 -29.71 -14.36 3.07
C GLU A 101 -29.00 -14.63 4.40
N THR A 102 -27.96 -15.46 4.38
CA THR A 102 -27.14 -15.78 5.56
C THR A 102 -25.68 -15.84 5.19
N THR A 103 -24.80 -15.63 6.16
CA THR A 103 -23.39 -15.96 6.04
C THR A 103 -22.94 -16.89 7.14
N GLU A 104 -21.93 -17.70 6.85
CA GLU A 104 -21.29 -18.61 7.79
C GLU A 104 -19.80 -18.76 7.47
N THR A 105 -18.98 -18.91 8.51
CA THR A 105 -17.57 -19.27 8.35
C THR A 105 -17.46 -20.76 8.07
N VAL A 106 -16.90 -21.11 6.91
CA VAL A 106 -16.75 -22.50 6.42
C VAL A 106 -15.28 -22.81 6.16
N ILE A 107 -14.90 -24.05 6.48
CA ILE A 107 -13.60 -24.61 6.13
C ILE A 107 -13.75 -25.47 4.88
N ILE A 108 -13.04 -25.10 3.83
CA ILE A 108 -12.87 -25.94 2.66
C ILE A 108 -11.57 -26.72 2.83
N LYS A 109 -11.70 -27.98 3.15
CA LYS A 109 -10.58 -28.87 3.40
C LYS A 109 -9.86 -29.22 2.11
N GLY A 110 -8.54 -29.05 2.10
CA GLY A 110 -7.70 -29.43 0.98
C GLY A 110 -7.36 -30.91 0.95
N THR A 111 -6.70 -31.33 -0.11
CA THR A 111 -6.24 -32.71 -0.30
C THR A 111 -4.81 -32.84 0.25
N PRO A 112 -4.55 -33.80 1.16
CA PRO A 112 -3.20 -34.06 1.65
C PRO A 112 -2.27 -34.53 0.51
N GLY A 113 -1.03 -34.03 0.51
CA GLY A 113 -0.02 -34.40 -0.48
C GLY A 113 1.34 -33.86 -0.17
N VAL A 114 2.32 -34.17 -1.00
CA VAL A 114 3.70 -33.62 -0.89
C VAL A 114 3.69 -32.12 -1.25
N ASN A 115 2.96 -31.79 -2.31
CA ASN A 115 2.76 -30.41 -2.80
C ASN A 115 1.24 -30.15 -2.87
N PRO A 116 0.59 -29.76 -1.76
CA PRO A 116 -0.85 -29.53 -1.75
C PRO A 116 -1.18 -28.24 -2.52
N ALA A 117 -2.36 -28.24 -3.15
CA ALA A 117 -2.94 -27.06 -3.76
C ALA A 117 -3.97 -26.42 -2.83
N VAL A 118 -4.17 -25.13 -2.97
CA VAL A 118 -5.27 -24.41 -2.34
C VAL A 118 -6.59 -24.95 -2.91
N PRO A 119 -7.57 -25.32 -2.06
CA PRO A 119 -8.85 -25.82 -2.53
C PRO A 119 -9.63 -24.74 -3.30
N LEU A 120 -10.43 -25.19 -4.28
CA LEU A 120 -11.33 -24.32 -5.00
C LEU A 120 -12.47 -23.86 -4.09
N HIS A 121 -12.92 -22.62 -4.26
CA HIS A 121 -14.07 -22.04 -3.58
C HIS A 121 -15.11 -21.56 -4.60
N THR A 122 -16.30 -21.22 -4.14
CA THR A 122 -17.38 -20.75 -5.01
C THR A 122 -17.17 -19.25 -5.33
N GLU A 123 -16.81 -18.95 -6.56
CA GLU A 123 -16.83 -17.58 -7.07
C GLU A 123 -18.25 -17.22 -7.50
N GLY A 124 -18.95 -16.37 -6.73
CA GLY A 124 -20.31 -15.93 -7.02
C GLY A 124 -20.42 -14.41 -6.99
N ASP A 125 -21.29 -13.86 -7.82
CA ASP A 125 -21.67 -12.44 -7.80
C ASP A 125 -23.04 -12.26 -7.15
N ILE A 126 -23.03 -11.83 -5.89
CA ILE A 126 -24.26 -11.61 -5.09
C ILE A 126 -25.16 -10.58 -5.77
N ARG A 127 -24.59 -9.54 -6.40
CA ARG A 127 -25.36 -8.51 -7.09
C ARG A 127 -26.05 -9.00 -8.35
N SER A 128 -25.41 -9.94 -9.07
CA SER A 128 -26.01 -10.59 -10.23
C SER A 128 -27.07 -11.63 -9.86
N GLY A 129 -27.21 -11.94 -8.57
CA GLY A 129 -28.26 -12.81 -8.06
C GLY A 129 -27.79 -14.23 -7.75
N ASP A 130 -26.50 -14.49 -7.70
CA ASP A 130 -25.97 -15.79 -7.33
C ASP A 130 -26.39 -16.15 -5.90
N MET A 131 -26.82 -17.40 -5.73
CA MET A 131 -27.36 -17.92 -4.46
C MET A 131 -26.26 -18.31 -3.49
N LYS A 132 -25.00 -18.34 -3.95
CA LYS A 132 -23.85 -18.74 -3.13
C LYS A 132 -22.59 -18.01 -3.62
N ALA A 133 -21.84 -17.48 -2.67
CA ALA A 133 -20.52 -16.91 -2.90
C ALA A 133 -19.63 -17.16 -1.70
N ASP A 134 -18.35 -17.42 -1.92
CA ASP A 134 -17.36 -17.60 -0.86
C ASP A 134 -16.39 -16.42 -0.88
N TRP A 135 -16.14 -15.83 0.27
CA TRP A 135 -15.09 -14.84 0.47
C TRP A 135 -13.92 -15.46 1.21
N PRO A 136 -12.79 -15.74 0.56
CA PRO A 136 -11.62 -16.30 1.22
C PRO A 136 -11.07 -15.37 2.29
N LEU A 137 -11.00 -15.87 3.53
CA LEU A 137 -10.45 -15.14 4.67
C LEU A 137 -9.03 -15.58 5.00
N TYR A 138 -8.80 -16.90 5.08
CA TYR A 138 -7.50 -17.42 5.48
C TYR A 138 -7.12 -18.68 4.72
N GLU A 139 -5.86 -18.77 4.36
CA GLU A 139 -5.17 -19.99 3.97
C GLU A 139 -4.49 -20.58 5.21
N VAL A 140 -4.78 -21.84 5.51
CA VAL A 140 -4.22 -22.58 6.65
C VAL A 140 -3.34 -23.70 6.14
N GLU A 141 -2.05 -23.59 6.36
CA GLU A 141 -1.08 -24.61 5.98
C GLU A 141 -0.85 -25.60 7.12
N LEU A 142 -0.98 -26.89 6.81
CA LEU A 142 -0.70 -27.98 7.74
C LEU A 142 0.53 -28.78 7.24
N SER A 143 1.37 -29.20 8.19
CA SER A 143 2.47 -30.13 7.95
C SER A 143 2.45 -31.22 9.01
N GLY A 144 2.33 -32.46 8.59
CA GLY A 144 2.02 -33.55 9.52
C GLY A 144 0.70 -33.28 10.22
N LEU A 145 0.67 -33.31 11.54
CA LEU A 145 -0.53 -33.10 12.35
C LEU A 145 -0.79 -31.64 12.73
N ASN A 146 0.15 -30.74 12.46
CA ASN A 146 0.14 -29.38 13.01
C ASN A 146 -0.17 -28.33 11.95
N ILE A 147 -0.85 -27.25 12.38
CA ILE A 147 -0.91 -26.00 11.63
C ILE A 147 0.47 -25.33 11.72
N VAL A 148 1.05 -24.97 10.58
CA VAL A 148 2.37 -24.30 10.48
C VAL A 148 2.29 -22.86 10.01
N ALA A 149 1.22 -22.48 9.32
CA ALA A 149 0.97 -21.09 8.93
C ALA A 149 -0.52 -20.82 8.77
N VAL A 150 -0.90 -19.57 9.08
CA VAL A 150 -2.23 -18.99 8.82
C VAL A 150 -2.01 -17.67 8.12
N LYS A 151 -2.45 -17.57 6.86
CA LYS A 151 -2.21 -16.40 6.01
C LYS A 151 -3.52 -15.70 5.68
N PRO A 152 -3.69 -14.40 5.99
CA PRO A 152 -4.86 -13.66 5.57
C PRO A 152 -4.88 -13.47 4.05
N LEU A 153 -6.04 -13.64 3.44
CA LEU A 153 -6.27 -13.47 2.00
C LEU A 153 -7.11 -12.22 1.69
N PHE A 154 -7.72 -11.61 2.69
CA PHE A 154 -8.51 -10.41 2.54
C PHE A 154 -7.65 -9.14 2.51
N LYS A 155 -8.22 -8.10 1.92
CA LYS A 155 -7.66 -6.75 1.96
C LYS A 155 -8.35 -5.95 3.07
N VAL A 156 -7.58 -5.15 3.81
CA VAL A 156 -8.14 -4.17 4.75
C VAL A 156 -8.39 -2.87 4.00
N LEU A 157 -9.62 -2.38 4.06
CA LEU A 157 -9.99 -1.10 3.46
C LEU A 157 -9.37 0.04 4.28
N LEU A 158 -8.60 0.89 3.62
CA LEU A 158 -8.03 2.07 4.24
C LEU A 158 -9.14 3.08 4.54
N ASP A 159 -9.07 3.71 5.71
CA ASP A 159 -9.97 4.81 6.03
C ASP A 159 -9.59 6.10 5.28
N MET A 160 -10.54 7.03 5.17
CA MET A 160 -10.35 8.28 4.43
C MET A 160 -9.23 9.15 4.99
N SER A 161 -8.94 9.06 6.29
CA SER A 161 -7.87 9.85 6.92
C SER A 161 -6.50 9.33 6.48
N THR A 162 -6.34 8.02 6.43
CA THR A 162 -5.13 7.35 5.92
C THR A 162 -4.92 7.65 4.43
N ILE A 163 -5.97 7.51 3.61
CA ILE A 163 -5.91 7.83 2.18
C ILE A 163 -5.52 9.29 1.94
N ASN A 164 -6.14 10.23 2.67
CA ASN A 164 -5.82 11.66 2.54
C ASN A 164 -4.39 11.97 2.98
N LYS A 165 -3.89 11.31 4.03
CA LYS A 165 -2.49 11.44 4.46
C LYS A 165 -1.54 10.95 3.38
N ASP A 166 -1.75 9.74 2.87
CA ASP A 166 -0.91 9.14 1.82
C ASP A 166 -0.93 9.98 0.55
N LEU A 167 -2.11 10.51 0.17
CA LEU A 167 -2.25 11.40 -0.97
C LEU A 167 -1.48 12.72 -0.77
N SER A 168 -1.56 13.30 0.42
CA SER A 168 -0.81 14.53 0.76
C SER A 168 0.70 14.29 0.72
N GLU A 169 1.16 13.16 1.22
CA GLU A 169 2.58 12.77 1.15
C GLU A 169 3.04 12.56 -0.31
N LEU A 170 2.21 11.93 -1.15
CA LEU A 170 2.48 11.77 -2.58
C LEU A 170 2.52 13.12 -3.29
N GLN A 171 1.62 14.06 -2.98
CA GLN A 171 1.62 15.40 -3.55
C GLN A 171 2.90 16.15 -3.20
N LEU A 172 3.31 16.12 -1.91
CA LEU A 172 4.58 16.70 -1.47
C LEU A 172 5.79 16.08 -2.20
N TYR A 173 5.73 14.79 -2.50
CA TYR A 173 6.78 14.10 -3.24
C TYR A 173 6.83 14.53 -4.71
N HIS A 174 5.69 14.78 -5.33
CA HIS A 174 5.59 15.17 -6.75
C HIS A 174 5.73 16.67 -7.00
N ASP A 175 5.59 17.50 -5.98
CA ASP A 175 5.73 18.96 -6.13
C ASP A 175 7.15 19.33 -6.56
N LYS A 176 7.26 19.82 -7.79
CA LYS A 176 8.53 20.33 -8.33
C LYS A 176 8.83 21.69 -7.75
N LYS A 177 9.83 21.76 -6.86
CA LYS A 177 10.36 23.03 -6.35
C LYS A 177 11.59 23.44 -7.14
N THR A 178 11.55 24.60 -7.83
CA THR A 178 12.74 25.21 -8.42
C THR A 178 13.69 25.65 -7.32
N LEU A 179 14.96 25.25 -7.43
CA LEU A 179 16.00 25.61 -6.46
C LEU A 179 16.74 26.82 -6.94
N THR A 180 16.85 27.85 -6.10
CA THR A 180 17.64 29.05 -6.38
C THR A 180 19.12 28.80 -6.06
N PRO A 181 20.04 29.62 -6.59
CA PRO A 181 21.45 29.56 -6.22
C PRO A 181 21.67 29.69 -4.71
N THR A 182 20.83 30.46 -4.02
CA THR A 182 20.87 30.62 -2.56
C THR A 182 20.40 29.34 -1.87
N ASP A 183 19.32 28.67 -2.36
CA ASP A 183 18.90 27.41 -1.84
C ASP A 183 19.99 26.32 -1.91
N LEU A 184 20.87 26.43 -2.90
CA LEU A 184 22.00 25.52 -3.14
C LEU A 184 23.30 25.99 -2.45
N GLY A 185 23.27 27.10 -1.72
CA GLY A 185 24.44 27.63 -1.00
C GLY A 185 25.58 28.04 -1.90
N LEU A 186 25.30 28.53 -3.11
CA LEU A 186 26.32 29.05 -4.02
C LEU A 186 27.05 30.23 -3.41
N ASN A 187 28.38 30.20 -3.42
CA ASN A 187 29.21 31.35 -3.04
C ASN A 187 29.19 32.44 -4.13
N THR A 188 28.18 33.31 -4.05
CA THR A 188 27.96 34.40 -5.04
C THR A 188 29.03 35.48 -5.03
N GLY A 189 29.91 35.49 -4.03
CA GLY A 189 31.09 36.40 -4.00
C GLY A 189 32.13 36.04 -5.05
N ILE A 190 32.22 34.79 -5.43
CA ILE A 190 33.21 34.26 -6.39
C ILE A 190 32.50 33.80 -7.68
N TRP A 191 31.35 33.15 -7.54
CA TRP A 191 30.65 32.53 -8.65
C TRP A 191 29.40 33.33 -9.07
N LYS A 192 29.21 33.47 -10.35
CA LYS A 192 28.02 34.09 -10.94
C LYS A 192 27.24 33.04 -11.71
N VAL A 193 25.93 33.14 -11.70
CA VAL A 193 25.03 32.22 -12.40
C VAL A 193 24.68 32.78 -13.77
N ILE A 194 24.88 31.98 -14.82
CA ILE A 194 24.41 32.28 -16.19
C ILE A 194 23.01 31.67 -16.34
N ALA A 195 22.86 30.41 -16.00
CA ALA A 195 21.60 29.69 -16.09
C ALA A 195 21.43 28.74 -14.88
N ASN A 196 20.22 28.60 -14.42
CA ASN A 196 19.89 27.68 -13.36
C ASN A 196 18.51 27.00 -13.62
N ASN A 197 18.56 25.73 -13.93
CA ASN A 197 17.38 24.87 -14.10
C ASN A 197 17.32 23.75 -13.03
N SER A 198 17.98 24.01 -11.89
CA SER A 198 17.98 23.05 -10.78
C SER A 198 16.63 23.01 -10.07
N TYR A 199 16.22 21.83 -9.67
CA TYR A 199 14.95 21.64 -8.97
C TYR A 199 15.02 20.44 -8.03
N LYS A 200 14.05 20.39 -7.11
CA LYS A 200 13.77 19.26 -6.22
C LYS A 200 12.42 18.67 -6.57
N ILE A 201 12.34 17.34 -6.59
CA ILE A 201 11.09 16.58 -6.59
C ILE A 201 11.20 15.51 -5.51
N GLY A 202 10.33 15.53 -4.50
CA GLY A 202 10.42 14.62 -3.36
C GLY A 202 11.80 14.70 -2.69
N ASN A 203 12.49 13.57 -2.60
CA ASN A 203 13.84 13.46 -2.04
C ASN A 203 14.96 13.57 -3.10
N ALA A 204 14.60 13.67 -4.37
CA ALA A 204 15.56 13.81 -5.45
C ALA A 204 15.85 15.28 -5.78
N ILE A 205 17.13 15.59 -5.92
CA ILE A 205 17.61 16.91 -6.38
C ILE A 205 18.21 16.74 -7.75
N HIS A 206 17.74 17.53 -8.67
CA HIS A 206 18.29 17.66 -10.01
C HIS A 206 19.10 18.94 -10.10
N LEU A 207 20.42 18.82 -10.13
CA LEU A 207 21.33 19.97 -10.29
C LEU A 207 21.61 20.19 -11.77
N ASN A 208 21.23 21.36 -12.27
CA ASN A 208 21.52 21.81 -13.61
C ASN A 208 21.74 23.32 -13.57
N MET A 209 23.01 23.73 -13.43
CA MET A 209 23.39 25.12 -13.26
C MET A 209 24.64 25.43 -14.08
N GLU A 210 24.62 26.53 -14.77
CA GLU A 210 25.76 27.09 -15.45
C GLU A 210 26.27 28.29 -14.64
N ILE A 211 27.54 28.22 -14.21
CA ILE A 211 28.17 29.24 -13.39
C ILE A 211 29.51 29.64 -14.01
N TYR A 212 29.93 30.88 -13.77
CA TYR A 212 31.26 31.36 -14.11
C TYR A 212 31.88 32.12 -12.95
N THR A 213 33.19 32.25 -12.96
CA THR A 213 33.91 33.06 -11.98
C THR A 213 34.47 34.29 -12.65
N THR A 214 34.48 35.42 -11.91
CA THR A 214 35.16 36.66 -12.33
C THR A 214 36.62 36.71 -11.86
N SER A 215 37.03 35.71 -11.06
CA SER A 215 38.39 35.57 -10.56
C SER A 215 39.20 34.66 -11.49
N ILE A 216 40.49 34.91 -11.59
CA ILE A 216 41.41 34.05 -12.36
C ILE A 216 41.49 32.70 -11.65
N ILE A 217 41.13 31.64 -12.36
CA ILE A 217 41.32 30.26 -11.89
C ILE A 217 42.73 29.82 -12.31
N VAL A 218 43.56 29.53 -11.33
CA VAL A 218 44.93 29.02 -11.58
C VAL A 218 44.84 27.52 -11.80
N ALA A 219 45.44 27.01 -12.87
CA ALA A 219 45.51 25.60 -13.17
C ALA A 219 46.11 24.80 -12.00
N ASN A 220 45.59 23.60 -11.74
CA ASN A 220 46.00 22.72 -10.66
C ASN A 220 45.72 23.23 -9.24
N ASN A 221 44.88 24.21 -9.07
CA ASN A 221 44.42 24.66 -7.75
C ASN A 221 43.07 24.04 -7.40
N VAL A 222 42.90 23.64 -6.13
CA VAL A 222 41.63 23.15 -5.61
C VAL A 222 40.82 24.32 -5.11
N TYR A 223 39.73 24.65 -5.81
CA TYR A 223 38.77 25.66 -5.36
C TYR A 223 37.71 24.98 -4.52
N ASN A 224 37.92 24.92 -3.21
CA ASN A 224 36.96 24.38 -2.28
C ASN A 224 35.73 25.29 -2.17
N ASN A 225 34.56 24.68 -2.02
CA ASN A 225 33.30 25.38 -1.70
C ASN A 225 32.82 26.39 -2.77
N ALA A 226 32.75 25.96 -4.04
CA ALA A 226 31.99 26.69 -5.03
C ALA A 226 30.54 26.90 -4.56
N PHE A 227 29.99 25.89 -3.97
CA PHE A 227 28.73 25.93 -3.21
C PHE A 227 28.74 24.86 -2.11
N THR A 228 27.92 25.09 -1.08
CA THR A 228 27.71 24.15 0.02
C THR A 228 26.27 23.69 -0.02
N ILE A 229 26.05 22.39 -0.24
CA ILE A 229 24.69 21.83 -0.27
C ILE A 229 24.10 21.88 1.15
N PRO A 230 22.99 22.60 1.38
CA PRO A 230 22.32 22.62 2.68
C PRO A 230 21.94 21.23 3.16
N SER A 231 21.91 21.02 4.49
CA SER A 231 21.75 19.70 5.09
C SER A 231 20.53 18.92 4.60
N GLN A 232 19.42 19.60 4.37
CA GLN A 232 18.19 19.01 3.84
C GLN A 232 18.29 18.50 2.39
N TYR A 233 19.37 18.82 1.69
CA TYR A 233 19.60 18.42 0.29
C TYR A 233 20.83 17.53 0.11
N ARG A 234 21.49 17.17 1.19
CA ARG A 234 22.72 16.36 1.11
C ARG A 234 22.42 14.91 0.74
N PRO A 235 23.24 14.28 -0.11
CA PRO A 235 23.14 12.85 -0.35
C PRO A 235 23.46 12.07 0.93
N LEU A 236 22.91 10.86 1.06
CA LEU A 236 23.21 9.95 2.18
C LEU A 236 24.63 9.37 2.11
N ILE A 237 25.17 9.29 0.90
CA ILE A 237 26.52 8.82 0.60
C ILE A 237 27.20 9.78 -0.35
N ASP A 238 28.52 9.79 -0.37
CA ASP A 238 29.29 10.59 -1.31
C ASP A 238 28.92 10.20 -2.75
N THR A 239 28.57 11.19 -3.55
CA THR A 239 28.08 10.99 -4.91
C THR A 239 28.95 11.75 -5.90
N ALA A 240 29.44 11.08 -6.94
CA ALA A 240 30.19 11.72 -8.00
C ALA A 240 29.27 12.65 -8.84
N VAL A 241 29.70 13.88 -9.06
CA VAL A 241 29.03 14.86 -9.91
C VAL A 241 29.92 15.19 -11.09
N ASN A 242 29.38 15.03 -12.29
CA ASN A 242 30.11 15.42 -13.50
C ASN A 242 30.00 16.94 -13.70
N VAL A 243 31.15 17.59 -13.76
CA VAL A 243 31.26 19.00 -14.03
C VAL A 243 32.07 19.21 -15.31
N THR A 244 31.55 19.99 -16.22
CA THR A 244 32.28 20.41 -17.42
C THR A 244 32.68 21.86 -17.26
N ALA A 245 33.95 22.16 -17.38
CA ALA A 245 34.47 23.51 -17.40
C ALA A 245 34.92 23.87 -18.82
N SER A 246 34.82 25.16 -19.19
CA SER A 246 35.31 25.67 -20.45
C SER A 246 36.06 26.99 -20.23
N ASP A 247 36.87 27.38 -21.19
CA ASP A 247 37.66 28.63 -21.18
C ASP A 247 36.83 29.92 -21.42
N GLY A 248 35.52 29.83 -21.23
CA GLY A 248 34.60 30.96 -21.44
C GLY A 248 34.18 31.19 -22.88
N ALA A 249 34.87 30.58 -23.84
CA ALA A 249 34.53 30.66 -25.26
C ALA A 249 33.96 29.33 -25.80
N TYR A 250 33.69 28.36 -24.94
CA TYR A 250 33.28 27.00 -25.25
C TYR A 250 34.19 26.24 -26.24
N LYS A 251 35.42 26.75 -26.44
CA LYS A 251 36.33 26.18 -27.43
C LYS A 251 37.12 24.98 -26.95
N ASN A 252 37.34 24.88 -25.64
CA ASN A 252 38.09 23.79 -25.02
C ASN A 252 37.42 23.30 -23.76
N PRO A 253 36.34 22.49 -23.86
CA PRO A 253 35.70 21.94 -22.68
C PRO A 253 36.65 20.97 -21.98
N VAL A 254 36.87 21.17 -20.68
CA VAL A 254 37.62 20.27 -19.83
C VAL A 254 36.63 19.52 -18.93
N ALA A 255 36.64 18.21 -19.02
CA ALA A 255 35.84 17.38 -18.10
C ALA A 255 36.47 17.42 -16.71
N CYS A 256 35.75 17.91 -15.74
CA CYS A 256 36.13 17.88 -14.33
C CYS A 256 35.22 16.92 -13.58
N THR A 257 35.77 16.16 -12.63
CA THR A 257 34.97 15.31 -11.75
C THR A 257 34.97 15.98 -10.38
N SER A 258 33.77 16.19 -9.86
CA SER A 258 33.57 16.68 -8.50
C SER A 258 32.87 15.59 -7.69
N LEU A 259 33.14 15.55 -6.40
CA LEU A 259 32.49 14.66 -5.46
C LEU A 259 31.58 15.46 -4.55
N ALA A 260 30.28 15.20 -4.60
CA ALA A 260 29.34 15.72 -3.61
C ALA A 260 29.43 14.83 -2.37
N LYS A 261 30.00 15.35 -1.30
CA LYS A 261 30.15 14.61 -0.06
C LYS A 261 28.88 14.64 0.80
N ALA A 262 28.68 13.58 1.55
CA ALA A 262 27.58 13.48 2.49
C ALA A 262 27.59 14.57 3.57
N ASN A 263 28.74 15.18 3.85
CA ASN A 263 28.88 16.35 4.73
C ASN A 263 28.53 17.68 4.06
N GLY A 264 28.22 17.68 2.76
CA GLY A 264 27.78 18.86 2.00
C GLY A 264 28.86 19.67 1.32
N ASN A 265 30.12 19.26 1.34
CA ASN A 265 31.25 19.98 0.72
C ASN A 265 31.78 19.25 -0.50
#